data_d9256e92f56a7438243295671567d25c
#
_entry.id   d9256e92f56a7438243295671567d25c
#
_cell.length_a   1.000
_cell.length_b   1.000
_cell.length_c   1.000
_cell.angle_alpha   90.00
_cell.angle_beta   90.00
_cell.angle_gamma   90.00
#
_symmetry.space_group_name_H-M   'P 1'
#
loop_
_entity.id
_entity.type
_entity.pdbx_description
1 polymer ?
#
loop_
_entity_poly.entity_id
_entity_poly.type
_entity_poly.pdbx_seq_one_letter_code
_entity_poly.pdbx_strand_id
1 'polypeptide(L)'
;LAANATKPGVTTTASGLQYQILTAGTGKTPAATDTVTVHYRGTLVDGTEFDSSYKRGQPATFPVAGVIPGWTEALQLMKVGTKAQLVIPPELAYGSNGPLANQVLLFDVELLGAIATPVEDKGK
;
A
#
# COMPACT_ATOMS: atom_id res chain seq x y z
N LEU A 1 8.73 8.19 -12.20
CA LEU A 1 7.45 8.71 -11.68
C LEU A 1 6.71 9.52 -12.73
N ALA A 2 7.39 10.46 -13.37
CA ALA A 2 6.71 11.30 -14.37
C ALA A 2 6.18 10.47 -15.53
N ALA A 3 6.95 9.50 -16.01
CA ALA A 3 6.51 8.63 -17.10
C ALA A 3 5.32 7.76 -16.67
N ASN A 4 5.33 7.28 -15.43
CA ASN A 4 4.25 6.46 -14.92
C ASN A 4 2.95 7.26 -14.79
N ALA A 5 3.05 8.54 -14.45
CA ALA A 5 1.88 9.39 -14.28
C ALA A 5 1.08 9.56 -15.57
N THR A 6 1.71 9.36 -16.72
CA THR A 6 1.05 9.50 -18.02
C THR A 6 0.42 8.20 -18.52
N LYS A 7 0.60 7.08 -17.82
CA LYS A 7 0.00 5.82 -18.22
C LYS A 7 -1.51 5.84 -17.98
N PRO A 8 -2.30 5.23 -18.88
CA PRO A 8 -3.75 5.18 -18.68
C PRO A 8 -4.10 4.48 -17.36
N GLY A 9 -5.07 5.03 -16.66
CA GLY A 9 -5.55 4.44 -15.42
C GLY A 9 -4.75 4.81 -14.18
N VAL A 10 -3.61 5.47 -14.33
CA VAL A 10 -2.79 5.89 -13.19
C VAL A 10 -3.27 7.23 -12.65
N THR A 11 -3.50 7.30 -11.35
CA THR A 11 -3.87 8.53 -10.66
C THR A 11 -2.69 8.95 -9.79
N THR A 12 -2.36 10.24 -9.85
CA THR A 12 -1.34 10.83 -8.97
C THR A 12 -2.04 11.69 -7.93
N THR A 13 -1.77 11.41 -6.65
CA THR A 13 -2.37 12.18 -5.56
C THR A 13 -1.55 13.44 -5.27
N ALA A 14 -2.10 14.31 -4.44
CA ALA A 14 -1.41 15.55 -4.08
C ALA A 14 -0.08 15.31 -3.38
N SER A 15 0.07 14.17 -2.70
CA SER A 15 1.31 13.81 -2.01
C SER A 15 2.38 13.25 -2.95
N GLY A 16 2.01 12.93 -4.19
CA GLY A 16 2.91 12.31 -5.15
C GLY A 16 2.76 10.82 -5.28
N LEU A 17 1.89 10.19 -4.49
CA LEU A 17 1.57 8.78 -4.65
C LEU A 17 0.91 8.56 -6.00
N GLN A 18 1.35 7.51 -6.71
CA GLN A 18 0.71 7.10 -7.96
C GLN A 18 0.10 5.72 -7.74
N TYR A 19 -1.12 5.54 -8.23
CA TYR A 19 -1.76 4.24 -8.10
C TYR A 19 -2.64 3.96 -9.31
N GLN A 20 -2.85 2.67 -9.57
CA GLN A 20 -3.73 2.20 -10.62
C GLN A 20 -4.58 1.07 -10.05
N ILE A 21 -5.90 1.20 -10.13
CA ILE A 21 -6.81 0.16 -9.71
C ILE A 21 -6.93 -0.85 -10.85
N LEU A 22 -6.50 -2.09 -10.59
CA LEU A 22 -6.59 -3.17 -11.58
C LEU A 22 -7.93 -3.88 -11.49
N THR A 23 -8.41 -4.08 -10.27
CA THR A 23 -9.72 -4.68 -10.02
C THR A 23 -10.35 -3.90 -8.88
N ALA A 24 -11.51 -3.33 -9.12
CA ALA A 24 -12.21 -2.56 -8.09
C ALA A 24 -12.90 -3.50 -7.12
N GLY A 25 -12.69 -3.27 -5.82
CA GLY A 25 -13.39 -4.00 -4.78
C GLY A 25 -14.77 -3.42 -4.52
N THR A 26 -15.56 -4.16 -3.77
CA THR A 26 -16.93 -3.75 -3.44
C THR A 26 -17.17 -3.66 -1.93
N GLY A 27 -16.14 -3.98 -1.13
CA GLY A 27 -16.26 -3.94 0.32
C GLY A 27 -16.08 -2.54 0.89
N LYS A 28 -15.87 -2.47 2.19
CA LYS A 28 -15.67 -1.16 2.85
C LYS A 28 -14.30 -0.60 2.49
N THR A 29 -14.18 0.71 2.61
CA THR A 29 -12.89 1.40 2.50
C THR A 29 -12.28 1.51 3.89
N PRO A 30 -11.02 1.06 4.08
CA PRO A 30 -10.40 1.14 5.39
C PRO A 30 -10.25 2.58 5.87
N ALA A 31 -10.40 2.78 7.17
CA ALA A 31 -10.12 4.05 7.81
C ALA A 31 -8.69 4.03 8.36
N ALA A 32 -8.17 5.19 8.70
CA ALA A 32 -6.81 5.30 9.23
C ALA A 32 -6.60 4.50 10.52
N THR A 33 -7.68 4.19 11.23
CA THR A 33 -7.63 3.44 12.50
C THR A 33 -7.87 1.95 12.31
N ASP A 34 -8.11 1.49 11.07
CA ASP A 34 -8.42 0.09 10.81
C ASP A 34 -7.16 -0.76 10.73
N THR A 35 -7.34 -2.07 10.81
CA THR A 35 -6.33 -3.08 10.52
C THR A 35 -6.73 -3.78 9.25
N VAL A 36 -5.78 -3.93 8.32
CA VAL A 36 -6.03 -4.52 7.01
C VAL A 36 -5.29 -5.83 6.86
N THR A 37 -5.87 -6.73 6.04
CA THR A 37 -5.21 -7.96 5.62
C THR A 37 -5.00 -7.87 4.12
N VAL A 38 -3.76 -8.03 3.69
CA VAL A 38 -3.38 -7.85 2.29
C VAL A 38 -2.43 -8.93 1.82
N HIS A 39 -2.50 -9.22 0.52
CA HIS A 39 -1.39 -9.85 -0.20
C HIS A 39 -0.68 -8.77 -0.99
N TYR A 40 0.64 -8.84 -1.03
CA TYR A 40 1.41 -7.81 -1.71
C TYR A 40 2.74 -8.35 -2.20
N ARG A 41 3.29 -7.65 -3.20
CA ARG A 41 4.64 -7.88 -3.69
C ARG A 41 5.29 -6.52 -3.93
N GLY A 42 6.45 -6.31 -3.32
CA GLY A 42 7.18 -5.06 -3.46
C GLY A 42 8.43 -5.25 -4.28
N THR A 43 8.65 -4.36 -5.24
CA THR A 43 9.84 -4.38 -6.08
C THR A 43 10.44 -2.99 -6.18
N LEU A 44 11.72 -2.95 -6.54
CA LEU A 44 12.40 -1.72 -6.92
C LEU A 44 12.16 -1.43 -8.39
N VAL A 45 12.58 -0.25 -8.84
CA VAL A 45 12.39 0.17 -10.22
C VAL A 45 13.04 -0.80 -11.21
N ASP A 46 14.15 -1.42 -10.82
CA ASP A 46 14.85 -2.39 -11.66
C ASP A 46 14.22 -3.78 -11.67
N GLY A 47 13.12 -3.96 -10.94
CA GLY A 47 12.43 -5.24 -10.87
C GLY A 47 12.86 -6.14 -9.72
N THR A 48 13.85 -5.73 -8.92
CA THR A 48 14.30 -6.52 -7.77
C THR A 48 13.20 -6.60 -6.73
N GLU A 49 12.78 -7.82 -6.40
CA GLU A 49 11.77 -8.04 -5.35
C GLU A 49 12.44 -7.92 -3.98
N PHE A 50 11.89 -7.06 -3.12
CA PHE A 50 12.44 -6.90 -1.78
C PHE A 50 11.54 -7.47 -0.69
N ASP A 51 10.27 -7.74 -1.02
CA ASP A 51 9.34 -8.33 -0.06
C ASP A 51 8.12 -8.88 -0.81
N SER A 52 7.49 -9.92 -0.26
CA SER A 52 6.29 -10.49 -0.86
C SER A 52 5.58 -11.40 0.14
N SER A 53 4.29 -11.14 0.34
CA SER A 53 3.44 -12.04 1.12
C SER A 53 3.16 -13.33 0.35
N TYR A 54 3.11 -13.25 -0.98
CA TYR A 54 2.91 -14.45 -1.82
C TYR A 54 4.04 -15.46 -1.62
N LYS A 55 5.26 -14.95 -1.48
CA LYS A 55 6.43 -15.80 -1.28
C LYS A 55 6.36 -16.52 0.06
N ARG A 56 5.76 -15.90 1.07
CA ARG A 56 5.57 -16.52 2.38
C ARG A 56 4.36 -17.45 2.43
N GLY A 57 3.50 -17.40 1.39
CA GLY A 57 2.34 -18.26 1.29
C GLY A 57 1.16 -17.86 2.16
N GLN A 58 1.18 -16.67 2.74
CA GLN A 58 0.05 -16.21 3.55
C GLN A 58 -0.04 -14.70 3.56
N PRO A 59 -1.26 -14.15 3.71
CA PRO A 59 -1.46 -12.72 3.75
C PRO A 59 -0.81 -12.09 4.98
N ALA A 60 -0.53 -10.81 4.87
CA ALA A 60 0.01 -10.03 5.97
C ALA A 60 -1.08 -9.14 6.55
N THR A 61 -0.99 -8.86 7.84
CA THR A 61 -1.95 -8.01 8.55
C THR A 61 -1.20 -6.82 9.13
N PHE A 62 -1.70 -5.61 8.83
CA PHE A 62 -1.09 -4.36 9.28
C PHE A 62 -2.13 -3.38 9.78
N PRO A 63 -1.80 -2.59 10.81
CA PRO A 63 -2.60 -1.39 11.08
C PRO A 63 -2.36 -0.37 9.97
N VAL A 64 -3.42 0.28 9.49
CA VAL A 64 -3.31 1.24 8.39
C VAL A 64 -2.33 2.36 8.73
N ALA A 65 -2.34 2.82 9.97
CA ALA A 65 -1.44 3.89 10.40
C ALA A 65 -0.03 3.42 10.73
N GLY A 66 0.23 2.11 10.71
CA GLY A 66 1.52 1.53 11.11
C GLY A 66 2.43 1.17 9.95
N VAL A 67 2.09 1.56 8.73
CA VAL A 67 2.85 1.25 7.53
C VAL A 67 3.43 2.54 6.94
N ILE A 68 4.24 2.40 5.88
CA ILE A 68 4.81 3.60 5.23
C ILE A 68 3.69 4.53 4.75
N PRO A 69 3.95 5.86 4.70
CA PRO A 69 2.89 6.83 4.38
C PRO A 69 2.15 6.55 3.07
N GLY A 70 2.86 6.07 2.05
CA GLY A 70 2.22 5.75 0.78
C GLY A 70 1.17 4.67 0.91
N TRP A 71 1.42 3.66 1.73
CA TRP A 71 0.44 2.61 1.99
C TRP A 71 -0.73 3.14 2.82
N THR A 72 -0.44 3.96 3.84
CA THR A 72 -1.50 4.54 4.67
C THR A 72 -2.47 5.33 3.80
N GLU A 73 -1.96 6.11 2.87
CA GLU A 73 -2.79 6.86 1.95
C GLU A 73 -3.54 5.95 0.98
N ALA A 74 -2.83 5.01 0.36
CA ALA A 74 -3.42 4.14 -0.66
C ALA A 74 -4.53 3.26 -0.10
N LEU A 75 -4.33 2.70 1.09
CA LEU A 75 -5.32 1.81 1.69
C LEU A 75 -6.64 2.53 1.96
N GLN A 76 -6.60 3.83 2.21
CA GLN A 76 -7.81 4.62 2.42
C GLN A 76 -8.50 5.00 1.12
N LEU A 77 -7.90 4.68 -0.02
CA LEU A 77 -8.47 4.90 -1.34
C LEU A 77 -8.98 3.61 -1.97
N MET A 78 -8.76 2.47 -1.32
CA MET A 78 -9.12 1.15 -1.84
C MET A 78 -10.26 0.56 -1.03
N LYS A 79 -11.17 -0.13 -1.71
CA LYS A 79 -12.19 -0.93 -1.03
C LYS A 79 -11.70 -2.37 -0.89
N VAL A 80 -12.24 -3.09 0.09
CA VAL A 80 -11.92 -4.52 0.24
C VAL A 80 -12.25 -5.24 -1.07
N GLY A 81 -11.34 -6.05 -1.53
CA GLY A 81 -11.45 -6.75 -2.81
C GLY A 81 -10.67 -6.08 -3.93
N THR A 82 -10.12 -4.89 -3.69
CA THR A 82 -9.38 -4.15 -4.70
C THR A 82 -8.00 -4.75 -4.92
N LYS A 83 -7.61 -4.86 -6.19
CA LYS A 83 -6.23 -5.08 -6.59
C LYS A 83 -5.70 -3.79 -7.20
N ALA A 84 -4.55 -3.35 -6.76
CA ALA A 84 -3.97 -2.10 -7.23
C ALA A 84 -2.46 -2.19 -7.35
N GLN A 85 -1.91 -1.36 -8.24
CA GLN A 85 -0.48 -1.15 -8.32
C GLN A 85 -0.17 0.22 -7.74
N LEU A 86 0.84 0.28 -6.88
CA LEU A 86 1.27 1.51 -6.25
C LEU A 86 2.68 1.84 -6.71
N VAL A 87 2.93 3.10 -7.00
CA VAL A 87 4.28 3.62 -7.20
C VAL A 87 4.48 4.69 -6.15
N ILE A 88 5.39 4.43 -5.23
CA ILE A 88 5.53 5.24 -4.02
C ILE A 88 6.88 5.96 -4.06
N PRO A 89 6.85 7.31 -4.09
CA PRO A 89 8.12 8.05 -4.06
C PRO A 89 8.81 7.91 -2.71
N PRO A 90 10.11 8.15 -2.65
CA PRO A 90 10.86 7.94 -1.40
C PRO A 90 10.28 8.68 -0.20
N GLU A 91 9.75 9.88 -0.39
CA GLU A 91 9.18 10.69 0.69
C GLU A 91 8.00 10.00 1.37
N LEU A 92 7.32 9.11 0.66
CA LEU A 92 6.18 8.35 1.20
C LEU A 92 6.56 6.92 1.52
N ALA A 93 7.83 6.58 1.42
CA ALA A 93 8.37 5.26 1.74
C ALA A 93 9.40 5.40 2.87
N TYR A 94 10.66 5.10 2.57
CA TYR A 94 11.68 5.11 3.62
C TYR A 94 12.53 6.37 3.62
N GLY A 95 12.23 7.33 2.74
CA GLY A 95 12.97 8.59 2.69
C GLY A 95 14.45 8.36 2.48
N SER A 96 15.27 8.91 3.36
CA SER A 96 16.72 8.75 3.32
C SER A 96 17.24 7.71 4.32
N ASN A 97 16.36 6.84 4.84
CA ASN A 97 16.70 5.90 5.91
C ASN A 97 16.72 4.45 5.43
N GLY A 98 17.71 3.70 5.91
CA GLY A 98 17.77 2.26 5.77
C GLY A 98 18.16 1.77 4.37
N PRO A 99 18.06 0.44 4.14
CA PRO A 99 18.48 -0.16 2.88
C PRO A 99 17.66 0.28 1.67
N LEU A 100 16.43 0.74 1.89
CA LEU A 100 15.55 1.21 0.83
C LEU A 100 15.52 2.73 0.74
N ALA A 101 16.55 3.39 1.29
CA ALA A 101 16.65 4.85 1.27
C ALA A 101 16.69 5.37 -0.17
N ASN A 102 15.97 6.46 -0.39
CA ASN A 102 15.95 7.18 -1.67
C ASN A 102 15.45 6.32 -2.83
N GLN A 103 14.67 5.26 -2.54
CA GLN A 103 14.14 4.38 -3.55
C GLN A 103 12.67 4.65 -3.82
N VAL A 104 12.30 4.63 -5.09
CA VAL A 104 10.90 4.54 -5.51
C VAL A 104 10.51 3.08 -5.37
N LEU A 105 9.40 2.82 -4.69
CA LEU A 105 8.93 1.45 -4.45
C LEU A 105 7.68 1.18 -5.27
N LEU A 106 7.64 -0.03 -5.83
CA LEU A 106 6.50 -0.50 -6.61
C LEU A 106 5.84 -1.64 -5.84
N PHE A 107 4.53 -1.55 -5.68
CA PHE A 107 3.78 -2.59 -4.98
C PHE A 107 2.60 -3.06 -5.80
N ASP A 108 2.43 -4.38 -5.86
CA ASP A 108 1.16 -4.97 -6.24
C ASP A 108 0.48 -5.33 -4.94
N VAL A 109 -0.73 -4.80 -4.72
CA VAL A 109 -1.45 -4.98 -3.46
C VAL A 109 -2.85 -5.49 -3.73
N GLU A 110 -3.24 -6.52 -2.99
CA GLU A 110 -4.60 -7.02 -3.00
C GLU A 110 -5.16 -6.88 -1.58
N LEU A 111 -6.17 -6.04 -1.42
CA LEU A 111 -6.79 -5.80 -0.11
C LEU A 111 -7.84 -6.87 0.14
N LEU A 112 -7.56 -7.76 1.07
CA LEU A 112 -8.40 -8.93 1.35
C LEU A 112 -9.43 -8.65 2.44
N GLY A 113 -9.11 -7.79 3.40
CA GLY A 113 -10.02 -7.49 4.49
C GLY A 113 -9.60 -6.25 5.24
N ALA A 114 -10.56 -5.66 5.93
CA ALA A 114 -10.31 -4.50 6.78
C ALA A 114 -11.28 -4.56 7.95
N ILE A 115 -10.74 -4.48 9.16
CA ILE A 115 -11.55 -4.47 10.38
C ILE A 115 -11.10 -3.33 11.28
N ALA A 116 -12.00 -2.81 12.07
CA ALA A 116 -11.65 -1.80 13.05
C ALA A 116 -10.63 -2.39 14.03
N THR A 117 -9.56 -1.66 14.27
CA THR A 117 -8.58 -2.10 15.26
C THR A 117 -9.27 -2.11 16.63
N PRO A 118 -9.19 -3.23 17.38
CA PRO A 118 -9.80 -3.28 18.70
C PRO A 118 -9.26 -2.18 19.59
N VAL A 119 -10.14 -1.51 20.29
CA VAL A 119 -9.72 -0.52 21.26
C VAL A 119 -9.16 -1.27 22.46
N GLU A 120 -7.91 -0.98 22.73
CA GLU A 120 -7.34 -1.58 23.90
C GLU A 120 -8.02 -1.01 25.04
N ASP A 121 -8.66 -1.63 25.54
CA ASP A 121 -9.30 -1.07 26.50
C ASP A 121 -8.48 -0.79 27.46
N LYS A 122 -7.86 -0.42 26.81
CA LYS A 122 -7.03 -0.09 27.29
C LYS A 122 -7.12 0.64 28.15
N GLY A 123 -7.51 0.58 28.40
CA GLY A 123 -7.56 1.16 28.94
C GLY A 123 -7.85 0.90 29.64
N LYS A 124 -7.89 0.50 29.41
CA LYS A 124 -8.00 0.21 29.64
C LYS A 124 -7.46 0.24 29.99
#